data_fd8b4537ff6e6c1876d889d5decd5f7a
#
_entry.id   fd8b4537ff6e6c1876d889d5decd5f7a
#
_cell.length_a   1.000
_cell.length_b   1.000
_cell.length_c   1.000
_cell.angle_alpha   90.00
_cell.angle_beta   90.00
_cell.angle_gamma   90.00
#
_symmetry.space_group_name_H-M   'P 1'
#
loop_
_entity.id
_entity.type
_entity.pdbx_description
1 polymer ?
#
loop_
_entity_poly.entity_id
_entity_poly.type
_entity_poly.pdbx_seq_one_letter_code
_entity_poly.pdbx_strand_id
1 'polypeptide(L)'
;MKKVAIIGISGYSGLELLRLLHGHSEVTVVGVYGTSTVGEKLTALFPKLQGYAEYAGLTIKQFDAAEIMATADLVFFATPAGIAATHAADFIHAEFPVIDLSGDFRLQDPSQYEKWYARPASHAQLLTKADYVLADFDTPKTAYISNPGCYATATLLSLAPLYKEALIQYDSVIVDAKSGLSGAGKKLTDSSHFVNANENVSMYKLNQHQHIPEIVNKLKTWQEDTLPIQFSTSLIPVTRGIF
;
A
#
# COMPACT_ATOMS: atom_id res chain seq x y z
N MET A 1 10.72 -19.05 11.89
CA MET A 1 10.03 -17.78 11.79
C MET A 1 10.83 -16.87 10.86
N LYS A 2 10.18 -16.26 9.87
CA LYS A 2 10.78 -15.27 8.98
C LYS A 2 10.98 -13.94 9.70
N LYS A 3 12.14 -13.35 9.55
CA LYS A 3 12.48 -12.05 10.13
C LYS A 3 12.07 -10.95 9.17
N VAL A 4 11.27 -10.00 9.62
CA VAL A 4 10.79 -8.91 8.76
C VAL A 4 11.21 -7.54 9.27
N ALA A 5 11.48 -6.64 8.33
CA ALA A 5 11.73 -5.23 8.57
C ALA A 5 10.57 -4.39 8.03
N ILE A 6 10.30 -3.25 8.66
CA ILE A 6 9.23 -2.33 8.23
C ILE A 6 9.81 -0.93 8.04
N ILE A 7 9.72 -0.38 6.83
CA ILE A 7 10.07 1.00 6.50
C ILE A 7 8.78 1.83 6.50
N GLY A 8 8.78 3.00 7.15
CA GLY A 8 7.60 3.86 7.24
C GLY A 8 6.72 3.59 8.45
N ILE A 9 7.34 3.15 9.54
CA ILE A 9 6.66 2.75 10.78
C ILE A 9 5.84 3.87 11.44
N SER A 10 6.16 5.13 11.22
CA SER A 10 5.44 6.26 11.79
C SER A 10 4.06 6.53 11.17
N GLY A 11 3.74 5.90 10.04
CA GLY A 11 2.46 5.99 9.35
C GLY A 11 1.39 5.06 9.93
N TYR A 12 0.12 5.28 9.53
CA TYR A 12 -0.98 4.38 9.93
C TYR A 12 -0.79 2.96 9.39
N SER A 13 -0.31 2.81 8.15
CA SER A 13 -0.08 1.50 7.54
C SER A 13 0.99 0.71 8.27
N GLY A 14 2.12 1.35 8.65
CA GLY A 14 3.18 0.70 9.43
C GLY A 14 2.71 0.24 10.80
N LEU A 15 1.94 1.09 11.51
CA LEU A 15 1.37 0.76 12.81
C LEU A 15 0.35 -0.39 12.72
N GLU A 16 -0.49 -0.37 11.70
CA GLU A 16 -1.49 -1.43 11.48
C GLU A 16 -0.81 -2.75 11.10
N LEU A 17 0.27 -2.70 10.32
CA LEU A 17 1.08 -3.86 9.98
C LEU A 17 1.68 -4.51 11.23
N LEU A 18 2.24 -3.71 12.17
CA LEU A 18 2.70 -4.23 13.47
C LEU A 18 1.59 -4.95 14.24
N ARG A 19 0.39 -4.35 14.26
CA ARG A 19 -0.77 -4.95 14.93
C ARG A 19 -1.16 -6.30 14.31
N LEU A 20 -1.11 -6.39 12.98
CA LEU A 20 -1.44 -7.63 12.24
C LEU A 20 -0.35 -8.69 12.38
N LEU A 21 0.91 -8.29 12.49
CA LEU A 21 2.03 -9.22 12.65
C LEU A 21 2.23 -9.66 14.11
N HIS A 22 1.59 -8.98 15.08
CA HIS A 22 1.61 -9.40 16.48
C HIS A 22 1.04 -10.82 16.64
N GLY A 23 1.82 -11.69 17.23
CA GLY A 23 1.44 -13.08 17.43
C GLY A 23 1.37 -13.93 16.17
N HIS A 24 1.89 -13.47 15.04
CA HIS A 24 1.96 -14.26 13.80
C HIS A 24 2.94 -15.43 13.98
N SER A 25 2.46 -16.67 13.74
CA SER A 25 3.23 -17.89 14.00
C SER A 25 4.53 -18.02 13.19
N GLU A 26 4.56 -17.45 12.00
CA GLU A 26 5.66 -17.63 11.04
C GLU A 26 6.56 -16.39 10.88
N VAL A 27 6.21 -15.26 11.51
CA VAL A 27 6.87 -13.96 11.29
C VAL A 27 7.28 -13.29 12.59
N THR A 28 8.46 -12.68 12.60
CA THR A 28 8.97 -11.84 13.69
C THR A 28 9.46 -10.50 13.12
N VAL A 29 9.03 -9.38 13.71
CA VAL A 29 9.52 -8.03 13.35
C VAL A 29 10.85 -7.79 14.04
N VAL A 30 11.92 -7.64 13.27
CA VAL A 30 13.30 -7.45 13.80
C VAL A 30 13.83 -6.04 13.63
N GLY A 31 13.22 -5.22 12.77
CA GLY A 31 13.65 -3.85 12.51
C GLY A 31 12.53 -2.94 12.07
N VAL A 32 12.55 -1.70 12.55
CA VAL A 32 11.61 -0.65 12.18
C VAL A 32 12.38 0.60 11.78
N TYR A 33 12.03 1.16 10.62
CA TYR A 33 12.79 2.22 9.96
C TYR A 33 11.91 3.43 9.63
N GLY A 34 12.47 4.61 9.75
CA GLY A 34 11.79 5.86 9.47
C GLY A 34 12.77 7.00 9.20
N THR A 35 12.25 8.21 8.94
CA THR A 35 13.07 9.41 8.67
C THR A 35 12.94 10.50 9.73
N SER A 36 11.77 10.63 10.37
CA SER A 36 11.45 11.75 11.25
C SER A 36 11.54 11.44 12.75
N THR A 37 11.65 10.16 13.12
CA THR A 37 11.59 9.69 14.52
C THR A 37 12.72 8.72 14.83
N VAL A 38 13.84 8.86 14.13
CA VAL A 38 15.05 8.03 14.33
C VAL A 38 15.59 8.21 15.74
N GLY A 39 15.93 7.10 16.39
CA GLY A 39 16.42 7.07 17.76
C GLY A 39 15.32 6.94 18.84
N GLU A 40 14.06 7.14 18.49
CA GLU A 40 12.96 6.99 19.43
C GLU A 40 12.58 5.52 19.63
N LYS A 41 12.23 5.15 20.86
CA LYS A 41 11.63 3.84 21.14
C LYS A 41 10.23 3.77 20.52
N LEU A 42 9.93 2.67 19.85
CA LEU A 42 8.64 2.45 19.21
C LEU A 42 7.46 2.58 20.20
N THR A 43 7.62 2.06 21.42
CA THR A 43 6.59 2.14 22.46
C THR A 43 6.44 3.53 23.09
N ALA A 44 7.44 4.40 22.97
CA ALA A 44 7.31 5.81 23.35
C ALA A 44 6.49 6.60 22.31
N LEU A 45 6.76 6.34 21.03
CA LEU A 45 6.03 6.98 19.94
C LEU A 45 4.57 6.47 19.85
N PHE A 46 4.37 5.19 20.16
CA PHE A 46 3.06 4.53 20.13
C PHE A 46 2.76 3.84 21.48
N PRO A 47 2.25 4.57 22.48
CA PRO A 47 1.96 4.02 23.80
C PRO A 47 1.03 2.79 23.78
N LYS A 48 0.17 2.68 22.76
CA LYS A 48 -0.72 1.52 22.57
C LYS A 48 0.05 0.19 22.36
N LEU A 49 1.33 0.25 21.99
CA LEU A 49 2.19 -0.91 21.80
C LEU A 49 2.90 -1.36 23.09
N GLN A 50 2.74 -0.67 24.21
CA GLN A 50 3.39 -1.02 25.48
C GLN A 50 2.97 -2.41 26.00
N GLY A 51 1.77 -2.88 25.60
CA GLY A 51 1.29 -4.23 25.93
C GLY A 51 1.90 -5.36 25.10
N TYR A 52 2.68 -5.03 24.05
CA TYR A 52 3.29 -6.01 23.15
C TYR A 52 4.79 -6.18 23.48
N ALA A 53 5.10 -7.19 24.27
CA ALA A 53 6.46 -7.42 24.80
C ALA A 53 7.53 -7.53 23.68
N GLU A 54 7.19 -8.12 22.54
CA GLU A 54 8.09 -8.27 21.40
C GLU A 54 8.52 -6.93 20.78
N TYR A 55 7.75 -5.85 20.96
CA TYR A 55 8.05 -4.53 20.42
C TYR A 55 8.74 -3.58 21.41
N ALA A 56 8.83 -3.98 22.68
CA ALA A 56 9.36 -3.13 23.75
C ALA A 56 10.82 -2.70 23.54
N GLY A 57 11.61 -3.56 22.88
CA GLY A 57 13.02 -3.29 22.57
C GLY A 57 13.28 -2.56 21.24
N LEU A 58 12.25 -2.37 20.41
CA LEU A 58 12.44 -1.79 19.08
C LEU A 58 12.64 -0.27 19.16
N THR A 59 13.74 0.18 18.56
CA THR A 59 14.05 1.59 18.33
C THR A 59 13.99 1.87 16.83
N ILE A 60 13.42 3.01 16.46
CA ILE A 60 13.31 3.39 15.06
C ILE A 60 14.69 3.76 14.54
N LYS A 61 15.12 3.07 13.50
CA LYS A 61 16.43 3.25 12.87
C LYS A 61 16.34 4.13 11.62
N GLN A 62 17.45 4.72 11.26
CA GLN A 62 17.65 5.31 9.93
C GLN A 62 17.59 4.21 8.88
N PHE A 63 17.01 4.52 7.71
CA PHE A 63 17.03 3.60 6.57
C PHE A 63 18.46 3.24 6.17
N ASP A 64 18.72 1.95 6.07
CA ASP A 64 19.95 1.36 5.56
C ASP A 64 19.60 0.01 4.89
N ALA A 65 19.69 -0.05 3.56
CA ALA A 65 19.31 -1.24 2.80
C ALA A 65 20.24 -2.42 3.11
N ALA A 66 21.54 -2.18 3.30
CA ALA A 66 22.51 -3.23 3.59
C ALA A 66 22.26 -3.84 4.97
N GLU A 67 22.00 -3.02 5.99
CA GLU A 67 21.63 -3.50 7.32
C GLU A 67 20.34 -4.32 7.28
N ILE A 68 19.31 -3.84 6.56
CA ILE A 68 18.04 -4.55 6.43
C ILE A 68 18.25 -5.93 5.81
N MET A 69 18.96 -6.00 4.68
CA MET A 69 19.23 -7.27 3.98
C MET A 69 20.09 -8.24 4.81
N ALA A 70 20.96 -7.73 5.68
CA ALA A 70 21.78 -8.55 6.57
C ALA A 70 21.02 -9.11 7.77
N THR A 71 19.90 -8.48 8.19
CA THR A 71 19.22 -8.80 9.46
C THR A 71 17.81 -9.35 9.29
N ALA A 72 17.18 -9.13 8.14
CA ALA A 72 15.82 -9.57 7.83
C ALA A 72 15.78 -10.54 6.64
N ASP A 73 14.69 -11.28 6.51
CA ASP A 73 14.38 -12.15 5.36
C ASP A 73 13.44 -11.49 4.36
N LEU A 74 12.77 -10.39 4.76
CA LEU A 74 11.78 -9.65 3.98
C LEU A 74 11.64 -8.23 4.52
N VAL A 75 11.35 -7.28 3.65
CA VAL A 75 11.05 -5.90 4.03
C VAL A 75 9.70 -5.43 3.52
N PHE A 76 8.98 -4.69 4.37
CA PHE A 76 7.77 -3.97 3.99
C PHE A 76 8.08 -2.49 3.76
N PHE A 77 7.62 -1.94 2.62
CA PHE A 77 7.53 -0.50 2.41
C PHE A 77 6.11 -0.05 2.77
N ALA A 78 5.94 0.56 3.94
CA ALA A 78 4.68 1.20 4.38
C ALA A 78 4.79 2.72 4.27
N THR A 79 5.28 3.20 3.14
CA THR A 79 5.70 4.59 2.90
C THR A 79 4.75 5.32 1.94
N PRO A 80 4.73 6.67 1.99
CA PRO A 80 4.12 7.45 0.93
C PRO A 80 4.77 7.20 -0.43
N ALA A 81 4.03 7.49 -1.51
CA ALA A 81 4.55 7.42 -2.87
C ALA A 81 5.79 8.32 -3.06
N GLY A 82 6.77 7.83 -3.83
CA GLY A 82 8.06 8.45 -4.10
C GLY A 82 9.21 7.88 -3.26
N ILE A 83 8.94 7.27 -2.11
CA ILE A 83 9.99 6.74 -1.22
C ILE A 83 10.50 5.39 -1.74
N ALA A 84 9.61 4.46 -2.08
CA ALA A 84 10.02 3.18 -2.65
C ALA A 84 10.69 3.37 -4.01
N ALA A 85 10.20 4.29 -4.85
CA ALA A 85 10.85 4.64 -6.11
C ALA A 85 12.33 5.04 -5.96
N THR A 86 12.68 5.67 -4.83
CA THR A 86 14.06 6.11 -4.54
C THR A 86 14.92 5.02 -3.91
N HIS A 87 14.32 4.15 -3.10
CA HIS A 87 15.08 3.27 -2.18
C HIS A 87 14.98 1.78 -2.52
N ALA A 88 14.11 1.37 -3.47
CA ALA A 88 13.90 -0.05 -3.75
C ALA A 88 14.99 -0.69 -4.62
N ALA A 89 15.82 0.09 -5.31
CA ALA A 89 16.78 -0.41 -6.30
C ALA A 89 17.74 -1.49 -5.71
N ASP A 90 18.27 -1.25 -4.52
CA ASP A 90 19.21 -2.20 -3.89
C ASP A 90 18.54 -3.55 -3.59
N PHE A 91 17.30 -3.54 -3.11
CA PHE A 91 16.53 -4.76 -2.85
C PHE A 91 16.20 -5.50 -4.14
N ILE A 92 15.80 -4.77 -5.20
CA ILE A 92 15.48 -5.36 -6.51
C ILE A 92 16.72 -6.00 -7.14
N HIS A 93 17.88 -5.33 -7.08
CA HIS A 93 19.13 -5.87 -7.63
C HIS A 93 19.63 -7.10 -6.85
N ALA A 94 19.39 -7.14 -5.55
CA ALA A 94 19.73 -8.27 -4.70
C ALA A 94 18.68 -9.40 -4.72
N GLU A 95 17.60 -9.24 -5.47
CA GLU A 95 16.44 -10.16 -5.45
C GLU A 95 15.92 -10.40 -4.01
N PHE A 96 16.06 -9.38 -3.15
CA PHE A 96 15.63 -9.47 -1.76
C PHE A 96 14.11 -9.34 -1.67
N PRO A 97 13.43 -10.18 -0.87
CA PRO A 97 11.98 -10.17 -0.76
C PRO A 97 11.44 -8.83 -0.23
N VAL A 98 10.53 -8.23 -1.00
CA VAL A 98 9.87 -6.96 -0.68
C VAL A 98 8.36 -7.10 -0.83
N ILE A 99 7.61 -6.53 0.13
CA ILE A 99 6.18 -6.25 -0.03
C ILE A 99 6.01 -4.72 0.06
N ASP A 100 5.69 -4.12 -1.07
CA ASP A 100 5.53 -2.67 -1.18
C ASP A 100 4.05 -2.27 -1.12
N LEU A 101 3.67 -1.56 -0.06
CA LEU A 101 2.32 -1.02 0.13
C LEU A 101 2.16 0.37 -0.51
N SER A 102 3.26 0.95 -1.05
CA SER A 102 3.21 2.25 -1.74
C SER A 102 2.62 2.13 -3.15
N GLY A 103 2.47 3.27 -3.83
CA GLY A 103 1.99 3.29 -5.21
C GLY A 103 3.09 3.14 -6.27
N ASP A 104 4.36 3.10 -5.88
CA ASP A 104 5.49 3.40 -6.76
C ASP A 104 5.77 2.36 -7.83
N PHE A 105 5.40 1.10 -7.59
CA PHE A 105 5.62 -0.02 -8.51
C PHE A 105 4.33 -0.69 -9.01
N ARG A 106 3.17 -0.05 -8.81
CA ARG A 106 1.88 -0.61 -9.24
C ARG A 106 1.64 -0.53 -10.73
N LEU A 107 2.22 0.48 -11.39
CA LEU A 107 2.06 0.72 -12.82
C LEU A 107 3.38 0.45 -13.54
N GLN A 108 3.34 -0.48 -14.51
CA GLN A 108 4.51 -0.89 -15.28
C GLN A 108 4.96 0.19 -16.29
N ASP A 109 4.02 1.04 -16.74
CA ASP A 109 4.28 2.15 -17.65
C ASP A 109 4.62 3.42 -16.87
N PRO A 110 5.86 3.96 -16.97
CA PRO A 110 6.25 5.20 -16.31
C PRO A 110 5.32 6.37 -16.62
N SER A 111 4.85 6.47 -17.86
CA SER A 111 3.98 7.59 -18.29
C SER A 111 2.62 7.57 -17.58
N GLN A 112 2.07 6.37 -17.35
CA GLN A 112 0.86 6.21 -16.54
C GLN A 112 1.10 6.63 -15.08
N TYR A 113 2.23 6.20 -14.50
CA TYR A 113 2.56 6.60 -13.13
C TYR A 113 2.68 8.13 -13.01
N GLU A 114 3.44 8.76 -13.89
CA GLU A 114 3.64 10.23 -13.89
C GLU A 114 2.31 10.98 -14.05
N LYS A 115 1.45 10.51 -14.95
CA LYS A 115 0.12 11.10 -15.17
C LYS A 115 -0.77 11.02 -13.90
N TRP A 116 -0.80 9.86 -13.25
CA TRP A 116 -1.78 9.61 -12.19
C TRP A 116 -1.27 9.96 -10.78
N TYR A 117 0.04 9.87 -10.55
CA TYR A 117 0.65 10.23 -9.26
C TYR A 117 1.25 11.63 -9.25
N ALA A 118 1.37 12.30 -10.41
CA ALA A 118 1.99 13.61 -10.58
C ALA A 118 3.41 13.67 -9.98
N ARG A 119 4.20 12.62 -10.20
CA ARG A 119 5.56 12.43 -9.69
C ARG A 119 6.40 11.70 -10.73
N PRO A 120 7.74 11.87 -10.72
CA PRO A 120 8.62 11.03 -11.52
C PRO A 120 8.45 9.55 -11.16
N ALA A 121 8.36 8.70 -12.18
CA ALA A 121 8.33 7.25 -12.01
C ALA A 121 9.71 6.71 -11.62
N SER A 122 9.74 5.50 -11.08
CA SER A 122 10.97 4.71 -11.01
C SER A 122 11.48 4.35 -12.41
N HIS A 123 12.76 3.98 -12.53
CA HIS A 123 13.32 3.56 -13.81
C HIS A 123 12.55 2.35 -14.39
N ALA A 124 12.25 2.39 -15.68
CA ALA A 124 11.46 1.35 -16.35
C ALA A 124 12.04 -0.06 -16.14
N GLN A 125 13.36 -0.20 -16.10
CA GLN A 125 14.04 -1.47 -15.84
C GLN A 125 13.75 -2.03 -14.43
N LEU A 126 13.51 -1.19 -13.44
CA LEU A 126 13.12 -1.61 -12.09
C LEU A 126 11.64 -1.97 -12.02
N LEU A 127 10.78 -1.21 -12.71
CA LEU A 127 9.35 -1.49 -12.76
C LEU A 127 9.06 -2.89 -13.31
N THR A 128 9.82 -3.36 -14.34
CA THR A 128 9.66 -4.70 -14.90
C THR A 128 10.09 -5.84 -13.96
N LYS A 129 10.75 -5.52 -12.84
CA LYS A 129 11.17 -6.48 -11.81
C LYS A 129 10.20 -6.59 -10.63
N ALA A 130 9.10 -5.82 -10.66
CA ALA A 130 8.07 -5.85 -9.64
C ALA A 130 6.79 -6.51 -10.18
N ASP A 131 6.23 -7.41 -9.40
CA ASP A 131 4.91 -7.99 -9.69
C ASP A 131 3.81 -7.23 -8.96
N TYR A 132 2.77 -6.84 -9.69
CA TYR A 132 1.52 -6.38 -9.08
C TYR A 132 0.68 -7.59 -8.67
N VAL A 133 0.52 -7.81 -7.37
CA VAL A 133 -0.05 -9.05 -6.81
C VAL A 133 -1.28 -8.76 -5.96
N LEU A 134 -2.43 -9.24 -6.40
CA LEU A 134 -3.62 -9.40 -5.56
C LEU A 134 -3.58 -10.80 -4.95
N ALA A 135 -3.19 -10.92 -3.68
CA ALA A 135 -2.79 -12.16 -3.03
C ALA A 135 -3.81 -13.31 -3.14
N ASP A 136 -5.12 -12.99 -3.23
CA ASP A 136 -6.18 -13.99 -3.37
C ASP A 136 -6.24 -14.64 -4.76
N PHE A 137 -5.64 -14.03 -5.78
CA PHE A 137 -5.77 -14.46 -7.18
C PHE A 137 -4.45 -14.64 -7.93
N ASP A 138 -3.36 -14.13 -7.39
CA ASP A 138 -2.06 -14.12 -8.07
C ASP A 138 -1.00 -14.87 -7.27
N THR A 139 -0.07 -15.49 -8.00
CA THR A 139 1.17 -16.02 -7.44
C THR A 139 2.32 -15.11 -7.87
N PRO A 140 3.13 -14.58 -6.94
CA PRO A 140 4.29 -13.77 -7.28
C PRO A 140 5.29 -14.53 -8.15
N LYS A 141 5.88 -13.84 -9.14
CA LYS A 141 6.93 -14.37 -10.02
C LYS A 141 8.29 -13.75 -9.72
N THR A 142 8.31 -12.63 -9.01
CA THR A 142 9.52 -11.92 -8.60
C THR A 142 9.58 -11.77 -7.09
N ALA A 143 10.75 -11.39 -6.56
CA ALA A 143 10.90 -11.12 -5.13
C ALA A 143 10.27 -9.80 -4.70
N TYR A 144 10.00 -8.88 -5.64
CA TYR A 144 9.38 -7.59 -5.33
C TYR A 144 7.89 -7.62 -5.63
N ILE A 145 7.08 -7.60 -4.58
CA ILE A 145 5.62 -7.58 -4.65
C ILE A 145 5.12 -6.14 -4.48
N SER A 146 4.50 -5.60 -5.51
CA SER A 146 3.74 -4.36 -5.43
C SER A 146 2.29 -4.66 -5.05
N ASN A 147 1.93 -4.34 -3.83
CA ASN A 147 0.60 -4.62 -3.27
C ASN A 147 -0.43 -3.61 -3.78
N PRO A 148 -1.65 -4.02 -4.15
CA PRO A 148 -2.72 -3.13 -4.59
C PRO A 148 -3.04 -2.02 -3.60
N GLY A 149 -3.51 -0.87 -4.12
CA GLY A 149 -4.07 0.18 -3.29
C GLY A 149 -5.38 -0.23 -2.61
N CYS A 150 -5.77 0.48 -1.56
CA CYS A 150 -6.93 0.10 -0.74
C CYS A 150 -8.24 0.01 -1.54
N TYR A 151 -8.55 1.03 -2.35
CA TYR A 151 -9.72 0.97 -3.24
C TYR A 151 -9.56 -0.08 -4.34
N ALA A 152 -8.34 -0.25 -4.87
CA ALA A 152 -8.09 -1.27 -5.87
C ALA A 152 -8.32 -2.66 -5.30
N THR A 153 -7.84 -2.96 -4.10
CA THR A 153 -8.09 -4.23 -3.41
C THR A 153 -9.58 -4.50 -3.27
N ALA A 154 -10.35 -3.56 -2.70
CA ALA A 154 -11.78 -3.74 -2.50
C ALA A 154 -12.54 -3.93 -3.82
N THR A 155 -12.25 -3.10 -4.83
CA THR A 155 -12.89 -3.17 -6.15
C THR A 155 -12.56 -4.49 -6.87
N LEU A 156 -11.29 -4.87 -6.89
CA LEU A 156 -10.84 -6.08 -7.59
C LEU A 156 -11.37 -7.35 -6.92
N LEU A 157 -11.39 -7.42 -5.59
CA LEU A 157 -12.00 -8.56 -4.87
C LEU A 157 -13.50 -8.68 -5.17
N SER A 158 -14.22 -7.56 -5.25
CA SER A 158 -15.64 -7.55 -5.56
C SER A 158 -15.94 -7.94 -7.02
N LEU A 159 -15.09 -7.50 -7.97
CA LEU A 159 -15.30 -7.73 -9.39
C LEU A 159 -14.67 -9.04 -9.90
N ALA A 160 -13.70 -9.61 -9.19
CA ALA A 160 -12.98 -10.79 -9.66
C ALA A 160 -13.90 -11.97 -10.06
N PRO A 161 -14.87 -12.41 -9.24
CA PRO A 161 -15.75 -13.51 -9.65
C PRO A 161 -16.59 -13.15 -10.87
N LEU A 162 -17.03 -11.91 -11.00
CA LEU A 162 -17.86 -11.45 -12.12
C LEU A 162 -17.07 -11.39 -13.43
N TYR A 163 -15.82 -10.94 -13.38
CA TYR A 163 -14.92 -10.85 -14.53
C TYR A 163 -14.38 -12.20 -14.95
N LYS A 164 -13.96 -13.03 -14.01
CA LYS A 164 -13.37 -14.35 -14.31
C LYS A 164 -14.41 -15.32 -14.89
N GLU A 165 -15.66 -15.21 -14.47
CA GLU A 165 -16.78 -16.04 -14.97
C GLU A 165 -17.57 -15.36 -16.11
N ALA A 166 -17.13 -14.20 -16.60
CA ALA A 166 -17.76 -13.44 -17.68
C ALA A 166 -19.27 -13.16 -17.44
N LEU A 167 -19.62 -12.78 -16.22
CA LEU A 167 -21.02 -12.59 -15.78
C LEU A 167 -21.56 -11.18 -15.98
N ILE A 168 -20.73 -10.22 -16.40
CA ILE A 168 -21.13 -8.81 -16.55
C ILE A 168 -20.68 -8.24 -17.89
N GLN A 169 -21.26 -7.09 -18.26
CA GLN A 169 -20.80 -6.27 -19.37
C GLN A 169 -19.61 -5.43 -18.93
N TYR A 170 -18.50 -5.46 -19.69
CA TYR A 170 -17.23 -4.81 -19.30
C TYR A 170 -17.17 -3.32 -19.63
N ASP A 171 -18.21 -2.77 -20.25
CA ASP A 171 -18.34 -1.36 -20.67
C ASP A 171 -19.19 -0.50 -19.73
N SER A 172 -19.80 -1.11 -18.70
CA SER A 172 -20.76 -0.44 -17.82
C SER A 172 -20.42 -0.52 -16.32
N VAL A 173 -19.16 -0.69 -15.97
CA VAL A 173 -18.74 -0.80 -14.56
C VAL A 173 -18.72 0.57 -13.90
N ILE A 174 -19.54 0.71 -12.87
CA ILE A 174 -19.60 1.91 -12.00
C ILE A 174 -19.19 1.49 -10.59
N VAL A 175 -18.20 2.17 -10.05
CA VAL A 175 -17.70 1.96 -8.68
C VAL A 175 -17.97 3.20 -7.84
N ASP A 176 -18.81 3.06 -6.82
CA ASP A 176 -19.04 4.09 -5.80
C ASP A 176 -18.30 3.70 -4.52
N ALA A 177 -17.05 4.15 -4.40
CA ALA A 177 -16.12 3.74 -3.37
C ALA A 177 -16.06 4.75 -2.21
N LYS A 178 -16.16 4.22 -0.98
CA LYS A 178 -16.12 5.05 0.24
C LYS A 178 -14.95 4.62 1.12
N SER A 179 -14.24 5.62 1.67
CA SER A 179 -13.11 5.39 2.59
C SER A 179 -13.35 6.04 3.93
N GLY A 180 -13.00 5.32 4.99
CA GLY A 180 -12.80 5.92 6.29
C GLY A 180 -11.61 6.90 6.30
N LEU A 181 -11.59 7.78 7.28
CA LEU A 181 -10.65 8.92 7.37
C LEU A 181 -9.18 8.50 7.46
N SER A 182 -8.87 7.33 8.03
CA SER A 182 -7.49 6.83 8.10
C SER A 182 -6.87 6.56 6.71
N GLY A 183 -7.71 6.34 5.67
CA GLY A 183 -7.28 6.21 4.29
C GLY A 183 -6.63 7.47 3.71
N ALA A 184 -6.97 8.65 4.23
CA ALA A 184 -6.35 9.92 3.87
C ALA A 184 -4.93 10.10 4.45
N GLY A 185 -4.48 9.20 5.34
CA GLY A 185 -3.19 9.26 5.99
C GLY A 185 -3.18 10.09 7.27
N LYS A 186 -1.99 10.19 7.88
CA LYS A 186 -1.79 10.86 9.18
C LYS A 186 -1.67 12.39 9.09
N LYS A 187 -1.36 12.91 7.90
CA LYS A 187 -1.24 14.36 7.70
C LYS A 187 -2.59 15.04 7.92
N LEU A 188 -2.60 16.08 8.74
CA LEU A 188 -3.80 16.89 8.97
C LEU A 188 -4.18 17.65 7.70
N THR A 189 -5.45 17.56 7.33
CA THR A 189 -6.05 18.26 6.19
C THR A 189 -7.43 18.77 6.58
N ASP A 190 -7.95 19.77 5.89
CA ASP A 190 -9.28 20.29 6.14
C ASP A 190 -10.34 19.18 6.06
N SER A 191 -10.23 18.28 5.08
CA SER A 191 -11.17 17.17 4.88
C SER A 191 -11.11 16.10 5.97
N SER A 192 -10.00 15.99 6.71
CA SER A 192 -9.85 15.05 7.84
C SER A 192 -10.02 15.71 9.21
N HIS A 193 -10.22 17.02 9.25
CA HIS A 193 -10.50 17.74 10.50
C HIS A 193 -11.88 17.35 11.04
N PHE A 194 -11.96 17.06 12.33
CA PHE A 194 -13.17 16.49 12.95
C PHE A 194 -14.46 17.25 12.61
N VAL A 195 -14.47 18.58 12.73
CA VAL A 195 -15.67 19.41 12.45
C VAL A 195 -16.13 19.31 10.99
N ASN A 196 -15.19 19.13 10.05
CA ASN A 196 -15.51 19.03 8.63
C ASN A 196 -15.85 17.59 8.20
N ALA A 197 -15.34 16.61 8.93
CA ALA A 197 -15.51 15.20 8.61
C ALA A 197 -16.71 14.56 9.30
N ASN A 198 -17.04 15.01 10.53
CA ASN A 198 -18.13 14.45 11.32
C ASN A 198 -19.48 14.64 10.63
N GLU A 199 -20.29 13.59 10.57
CA GLU A 199 -21.63 13.60 9.95
C GLU A 199 -21.65 14.09 8.48
N ASN A 200 -20.53 13.97 7.77
CA ASN A 200 -20.35 14.45 6.40
C ASN A 200 -19.83 13.37 5.46
N VAL A 201 -20.21 13.49 4.18
CA VAL A 201 -19.68 12.70 3.07
C VAL A 201 -19.05 13.63 2.06
N SER A 202 -17.73 13.52 1.88
CA SER A 202 -16.98 14.43 1.00
C SER A 202 -16.46 13.68 -0.20
N MET A 203 -16.97 14.00 -1.39
CA MET A 203 -16.46 13.46 -2.65
C MET A 203 -15.10 14.10 -3.01
N TYR A 204 -14.22 13.31 -3.60
CA TYR A 204 -12.93 13.79 -4.08
C TYR A 204 -12.46 12.97 -5.29
N LYS A 205 -11.62 13.55 -6.16
CA LYS A 205 -10.99 12.88 -7.32
C LYS A 205 -11.94 12.04 -8.19
N LEU A 206 -13.17 12.53 -8.44
CA LEU A 206 -14.13 11.86 -9.31
C LEU A 206 -13.50 11.53 -10.66
N ASN A 207 -13.47 10.26 -11.04
CA ASN A 207 -12.79 9.73 -12.25
C ASN A 207 -11.32 10.15 -12.42
N GLN A 208 -10.65 10.57 -11.33
CA GLN A 208 -9.27 11.05 -11.32
C GLN A 208 -8.41 10.39 -10.22
N HIS A 209 -8.91 9.33 -9.61
CA HIS A 209 -8.19 8.66 -8.54
C HIS A 209 -7.05 7.78 -9.10
N GLN A 210 -5.87 7.85 -8.48
CA GLN A 210 -4.67 7.10 -8.91
C GLN A 210 -4.82 5.56 -8.87
N HIS A 211 -5.86 5.02 -8.25
CA HIS A 211 -6.14 3.59 -8.28
C HIS A 211 -6.90 3.14 -9.54
N ILE A 212 -7.43 4.05 -10.35
CA ILE A 212 -8.16 3.69 -11.58
C ILE A 212 -7.28 2.89 -12.55
N PRO A 213 -6.05 3.35 -12.90
CA PRO A 213 -5.23 2.61 -13.86
C PRO A 213 -4.82 1.22 -13.36
N GLU A 214 -4.49 1.06 -12.06
CA GLU A 214 -4.15 -0.25 -11.52
C GLU A 214 -5.35 -1.22 -11.55
N ILE A 215 -6.57 -0.73 -11.26
CA ILE A 215 -7.81 -1.51 -11.34
C ILE A 215 -8.03 -1.95 -12.79
N VAL A 216 -8.05 -1.01 -13.73
CA VAL A 216 -8.31 -1.29 -15.16
C VAL A 216 -7.26 -2.24 -15.73
N ASN A 217 -5.97 -2.01 -15.44
CA ASN A 217 -4.89 -2.89 -15.89
C ASN A 217 -5.08 -4.32 -15.37
N LYS A 218 -5.49 -4.48 -14.10
CA LYS A 218 -5.75 -5.81 -13.53
C LYS A 218 -7.00 -6.47 -14.13
N LEU A 219 -8.09 -5.74 -14.28
CA LEU A 219 -9.31 -6.26 -14.91
C LEU A 219 -9.05 -6.74 -16.34
N LYS A 220 -8.22 -6.03 -17.10
CA LYS A 220 -7.80 -6.44 -18.45
C LYS A 220 -7.02 -7.75 -18.49
N THR A 221 -6.38 -8.16 -17.41
CA THR A 221 -5.74 -9.48 -17.36
C THR A 221 -6.76 -10.61 -17.26
N TRP A 222 -7.98 -10.32 -16.85
CA TRP A 222 -9.10 -11.28 -16.81
C TRP A 222 -9.98 -11.19 -18.05
N GLN A 223 -10.24 -9.95 -18.53
CA GLN A 223 -11.05 -9.69 -19.75
C GLN A 223 -10.45 -8.50 -20.51
N GLU A 224 -9.83 -8.77 -21.67
CA GLU A 224 -9.06 -7.81 -22.47
C GLU A 224 -9.93 -6.63 -22.93
N ASP A 225 -11.21 -6.88 -23.26
CA ASP A 225 -12.17 -5.88 -23.74
C ASP A 225 -12.67 -4.91 -22.65
N THR A 226 -12.09 -4.96 -21.44
CA THR A 226 -12.46 -4.05 -20.35
C THR A 226 -12.27 -2.59 -20.74
N LEU A 227 -13.35 -1.82 -20.69
CA LEU A 227 -13.35 -0.37 -20.90
C LEU A 227 -13.02 0.41 -19.61
N PRO A 228 -12.75 1.71 -19.71
CA PRO A 228 -12.57 2.56 -18.54
C PRO A 228 -13.79 2.51 -17.61
N ILE A 229 -13.54 2.36 -16.32
CA ILE A 229 -14.58 2.34 -15.28
C ILE A 229 -15.00 3.76 -14.88
N GLN A 230 -16.26 3.92 -14.46
CA GLN A 230 -16.68 5.11 -13.73
C GLN A 230 -16.34 4.92 -12.25
N PHE A 231 -15.61 5.88 -11.67
CA PHE A 231 -15.05 5.72 -10.33
C PHE A 231 -15.28 6.97 -9.49
N SER A 232 -16.21 6.88 -8.55
CA SER A 232 -16.45 7.92 -7.55
C SER A 232 -15.83 7.54 -6.22
N THR A 233 -15.15 8.49 -5.58
CA THR A 233 -14.53 8.29 -4.27
C THR A 233 -15.05 9.30 -3.26
N SER A 234 -15.35 8.82 -2.05
CA SER A 234 -15.80 9.66 -0.96
C SER A 234 -15.10 9.33 0.36
N LEU A 235 -14.84 10.34 1.17
CA LEU A 235 -14.52 10.18 2.58
C LEU A 235 -15.83 10.17 3.38
N ILE A 236 -15.95 9.22 4.30
CA ILE A 236 -17.10 9.07 5.20
C ILE A 236 -16.65 9.14 6.68
N PRO A 237 -17.54 9.53 7.62
CA PRO A 237 -17.16 9.80 9.00
C PRO A 237 -16.99 8.53 9.85
N VAL A 238 -16.18 7.60 9.34
CA VAL A 238 -15.73 6.41 10.06
C VAL A 238 -14.20 6.39 10.12
N THR A 239 -13.65 5.74 11.12
CA THR A 239 -12.19 5.74 11.30
C THR A 239 -11.49 4.96 10.20
N ARG A 240 -11.97 3.75 9.88
CA ARG A 240 -11.31 2.79 8.98
C ARG A 240 -12.33 2.08 8.09
N GLY A 241 -11.84 1.54 6.99
CA GLY A 241 -12.58 0.70 6.07
C GLY A 241 -12.60 1.27 4.67
N ILE A 242 -12.80 0.39 3.71
CA ILE A 242 -13.13 0.70 2.32
C ILE A 242 -14.43 -0.03 2.00
N PHE A 243 -15.38 0.70 1.47
CA PHE A 243 -16.73 0.25 1.17
C PHE A 243 -17.07 0.53 -0.27
#